data_17f239c9e36e6dc8b881a80a4971a0f8
#
_entry.id   17f239c9e36e6dc8b881a80a4971a0f8
#
_cell.length_a   1.000
_cell.length_b   1.000
_cell.length_c   1.000
_cell.angle_alpha   90.00
_cell.angle_beta   90.00
_cell.angle_gamma   90.00
#
_symmetry.space_group_name_H-M   'P 1'
#
loop_
_entity.id
_entity.type
_entity.pdbx_description
1 polymer ?
#
loop_
_entity_poly.entity_id
_entity_poly.type
_entity_poly.pdbx_seq_one_letter_code
_entity_poly.pdbx_strand_id
1 'polypeptide(L)'
;MNPKLTSALMYAQYHFKVFPLKVNSKSGQVLKSWKEEATTDQDTIMNWFSNTDYNVGVRTGNGLLVIDVDNKNGKNGYQSIEPFLKNFPKTLVVKTANNGWHMYYYVDRPISCKVGLYEAIDIRGEGGYVVGAESVIENKKYFISFDSPIAHANDAVYQFLEKNSKPTKVNSMMDYIQEG
;
A
#
# COMPACT_ATOMS: atom_id res chain seq x y z
N MET A 1 14.40 -11.27 14.81
CA MET A 1 14.22 -9.87 14.36
C MET A 1 12.75 -9.52 14.46
N ASN A 2 12.47 -8.31 14.91
CA ASN A 2 11.10 -7.81 14.99
C ASN A 2 10.48 -7.78 13.58
N PRO A 3 9.29 -8.39 13.38
CA PRO A 3 8.66 -8.40 12.05
C PRO A 3 8.43 -7.01 11.44
N LYS A 4 8.16 -6.01 12.25
CA LYS A 4 7.97 -4.63 11.77
C LYS A 4 9.29 -4.04 11.27
N LEU A 5 10.41 -4.34 11.93
CA LEU A 5 11.73 -3.96 11.45
C LEU A 5 12.03 -4.62 10.10
N THR A 6 11.77 -5.93 9.98
CA THR A 6 11.96 -6.66 8.72
C THR A 6 11.14 -6.04 7.59
N SER A 7 9.89 -5.70 7.88
CA SER A 7 9.00 -5.03 6.91
C SER A 7 9.54 -3.67 6.49
N ALA A 8 9.95 -2.84 7.45
CA ALA A 8 10.49 -1.51 7.16
C ALA A 8 11.75 -1.59 6.29
N LEU A 9 12.64 -2.53 6.59
CA LEU A 9 13.85 -2.74 5.79
C LEU A 9 13.51 -3.25 4.37
N MET A 10 12.49 -4.08 4.23
CA MET A 10 12.00 -4.51 2.91
C MET A 10 11.58 -3.33 2.05
N TYR A 11 10.76 -2.43 2.58
CA TYR A 11 10.33 -1.25 1.85
C TYR A 11 11.52 -0.35 1.48
N ALA A 12 12.48 -0.19 2.38
CA ALA A 12 13.69 0.59 2.11
C ALA A 12 14.52 -0.01 0.96
N GLN A 13 14.57 -1.34 0.84
CA GLN A 13 15.22 -2.02 -0.28
C GLN A 13 14.51 -1.76 -1.61
N TYR A 14 13.21 -1.53 -1.60
CA TYR A 14 12.45 -1.07 -2.76
C TYR A 14 12.60 0.44 -3.01
N HIS A 15 13.46 1.13 -2.24
CA HIS A 15 13.70 2.57 -2.31
C HIS A 15 12.52 3.42 -1.83
N PHE A 16 11.64 2.87 -1.00
CA PHE A 16 10.54 3.62 -0.40
C PHE A 16 10.92 4.08 0.99
N LYS A 17 10.67 5.35 1.26
CA LYS A 17 10.93 5.96 2.56
C LYS A 17 9.89 5.48 3.57
N VAL A 18 10.37 5.08 4.74
CA VAL A 18 9.53 4.61 5.85
C VAL A 18 9.68 5.52 7.05
N PHE A 19 8.74 5.43 7.96
CA PHE A 19 8.74 6.17 9.23
C PHE A 19 7.90 5.44 10.26
N PRO A 20 8.10 5.69 11.57
CA PRO A 20 7.32 5.03 12.60
C PRO A 20 5.93 5.65 12.72
N LEU A 21 4.94 4.78 12.89
CA LEU A 21 3.60 5.13 13.32
C LEU A 21 3.43 4.78 14.79
N LYS A 22 2.57 5.48 15.51
CA LYS A 22 2.28 5.15 16.91
C LYS A 22 1.84 3.70 17.06
N VAL A 23 2.13 3.11 18.21
CA VAL A 23 1.72 1.76 18.56
C VAL A 23 0.20 1.63 18.39
N ASN A 24 -0.24 0.54 17.78
CA ASN A 24 -1.66 0.23 17.57
C ASN A 24 -2.42 1.36 16.86
N SER A 25 -1.77 2.08 15.94
CA SER A 25 -2.32 3.29 15.35
C SER A 25 -1.83 3.46 13.91
N LYS A 26 -2.54 4.29 13.18
CA LYS A 26 -2.16 4.79 11.84
C LYS A 26 -1.49 6.18 11.92
N SER A 27 -1.33 6.74 13.11
CA SER A 27 -0.85 8.12 13.28
C SER A 27 0.66 8.22 13.10
N GLY A 28 1.11 9.13 12.24
CA GLY A 28 2.51 9.47 12.02
C GLY A 28 3.10 10.46 13.02
N GLN A 29 2.42 10.74 14.15
CA GLN A 29 2.84 11.73 15.12
C GLN A 29 3.93 11.24 16.10
N VAL A 30 4.64 10.16 15.80
CA VAL A 30 5.86 9.76 16.52
C VAL A 30 6.98 10.76 16.23
N LEU A 31 7.11 11.13 14.96
CA LEU A 31 8.08 12.13 14.51
C LEU A 31 7.46 13.52 14.44
N LYS A 32 8.30 14.54 14.50
CA LYS A 32 7.85 15.93 14.35
C LYS A 32 7.28 16.17 12.95
N SER A 33 7.94 15.64 11.92
CA SER A 33 7.48 15.74 10.52
C SER A 33 7.82 14.47 9.77
N TRP A 34 6.85 13.56 9.66
CA TRP A 34 7.06 12.31 8.96
C TRP A 34 7.38 12.51 7.47
N LYS A 35 6.81 13.55 6.84
CA LYS A 35 7.09 13.85 5.43
C LYS A 35 8.55 14.15 5.15
N GLU A 36 9.21 14.86 6.07
CA GLU A 36 10.59 15.25 5.92
C GLU A 36 11.56 14.21 6.47
N GLU A 37 11.15 13.50 7.54
CA GLU A 37 12.03 12.59 8.28
C GLU A 37 11.96 11.15 7.78
N ALA A 38 10.97 10.78 6.98
CA ALA A 38 10.89 9.45 6.36
C ALA A 38 12.19 9.16 5.60
N THR A 39 12.69 7.93 5.70
CA THR A 39 14.03 7.59 5.21
C THR A 39 14.12 6.16 4.70
N THR A 40 15.16 5.90 3.91
CA THR A 40 15.63 4.56 3.55
C THR A 40 16.90 4.17 4.31
N ASP A 41 17.40 5.04 5.20
CA ASP A 41 18.62 4.80 5.95
C ASP A 41 18.46 3.65 6.93
N GLN A 42 19.26 2.60 6.76
CA GLN A 42 19.16 1.36 7.52
C GLN A 42 19.35 1.59 9.02
N ASP A 43 20.34 2.39 9.40
CA ASP A 43 20.65 2.62 10.82
C ASP A 43 19.51 3.38 11.52
N THR A 44 18.95 4.37 10.87
CA THR A 44 17.79 5.12 11.38
C THR A 44 16.59 4.20 11.56
N ILE A 45 16.31 3.36 10.54
CA ILE A 45 15.20 2.40 10.59
C ILE A 45 15.39 1.41 11.75
N MET A 46 16.60 0.89 11.92
CA MET A 46 16.91 -0.01 13.04
C MET A 46 16.68 0.67 14.38
N ASN A 47 17.08 1.93 14.53
CA ASN A 47 16.83 2.68 15.76
C ASN A 47 15.33 2.84 16.04
N TRP A 48 14.53 3.10 15.02
CA TRP A 48 13.09 3.28 15.22
C TRP A 48 12.36 1.98 15.63
N PHE A 49 12.74 0.85 15.04
CA PHE A 49 11.91 -0.37 15.10
C PHE A 49 12.50 -1.51 15.94
N SER A 50 13.80 -1.48 16.32
CA SER A 50 14.42 -2.63 17.00
C SER A 50 13.84 -2.93 18.37
N ASN A 51 13.57 -1.91 19.17
CA ASN A 51 13.15 -2.04 20.56
C ASN A 51 11.82 -1.33 20.84
N THR A 52 11.00 -1.17 19.82
CA THR A 52 9.70 -0.53 19.93
C THR A 52 8.65 -1.42 19.28
N ASP A 53 7.39 -1.09 19.52
CA ASP A 53 6.27 -1.72 18.84
C ASP A 53 5.57 -0.75 17.88
N TYR A 54 6.30 0.24 17.37
CA TYR A 54 5.79 1.16 16.38
C TYR A 54 5.32 0.43 15.12
N ASN A 55 4.23 0.88 14.56
CA ASN A 55 3.79 0.44 13.24
C ASN A 55 4.62 1.10 12.14
N VAL A 56 4.58 0.53 10.95
CA VAL A 56 5.38 0.97 9.79
C VAL A 56 4.52 1.88 8.91
N GLY A 57 4.95 3.13 8.75
CA GLY A 57 4.42 4.02 7.72
C GLY A 57 5.28 3.93 6.47
N VAL A 58 4.66 3.86 5.30
CA VAL A 58 5.33 3.85 4.00
C VAL A 58 4.90 5.09 3.24
N ARG A 59 5.84 6.00 2.98
CA ARG A 59 5.55 7.22 2.22
C ARG A 59 5.25 6.89 0.77
N THR A 60 4.14 7.41 0.25
CA THR A 60 3.76 7.28 -1.16
C THR A 60 4.17 8.52 -1.94
N GLY A 61 4.06 8.46 -3.27
CA GLY A 61 4.61 9.47 -4.15
C GLY A 61 6.06 9.18 -4.51
N ASN A 62 6.69 10.06 -5.25
CA ASN A 62 8.07 9.91 -5.73
C ASN A 62 8.31 8.55 -6.41
N GLY A 63 7.38 8.14 -7.26
CA GLY A 63 7.46 6.87 -7.98
C GLY A 63 6.72 5.71 -7.36
N LEU A 64 6.12 5.87 -6.17
CA LEU A 64 5.28 4.85 -5.54
C LEU A 64 3.81 5.25 -5.57
N LEU A 65 2.99 4.33 -6.06
CA LEU A 65 1.54 4.41 -6.00
C LEU A 65 1.00 3.23 -5.19
N VAL A 66 0.00 3.49 -4.37
CA VAL A 66 -0.78 2.42 -3.74
C VAL A 66 -2.26 2.62 -4.07
N ILE A 67 -2.87 1.57 -4.62
CA ILE A 67 -4.32 1.49 -4.78
C ILE A 67 -4.86 0.88 -3.48
N ASP A 68 -5.65 1.67 -2.76
CA ASP A 68 -6.23 1.29 -1.47
C ASP A 68 -7.67 0.82 -1.69
N VAL A 69 -7.86 -0.48 -1.61
CA VAL A 69 -9.15 -1.15 -1.81
C VAL A 69 -9.77 -1.37 -0.44
N ASP A 70 -10.80 -0.62 -0.12
CA ASP A 70 -11.50 -0.73 1.17
C ASP A 70 -12.67 -1.71 1.07
N ASN A 71 -12.94 -2.40 2.18
CA ASN A 71 -13.98 -3.43 2.21
C ASN A 71 -14.76 -3.45 3.53
N LYS A 72 -14.88 -2.30 4.18
CA LYS A 72 -15.56 -2.12 5.47
C LYS A 72 -16.79 -1.23 5.35
N ASN A 73 -17.64 -1.23 6.40
CA ASN A 73 -18.81 -0.36 6.52
C ASN A 73 -19.80 -0.50 5.35
N GLY A 74 -20.01 -1.74 4.87
CA GLY A 74 -20.94 -2.01 3.76
C GLY A 74 -20.40 -1.65 2.38
N LYS A 75 -19.17 -1.11 2.31
CA LYS A 75 -18.49 -0.81 1.04
C LYS A 75 -17.77 -2.04 0.52
N ASN A 76 -17.77 -2.24 -0.80
CA ASN A 76 -17.14 -3.38 -1.44
C ASN A 76 -16.18 -2.92 -2.54
N GLY A 77 -14.95 -2.58 -2.12
CA GLY A 77 -13.92 -2.18 -3.05
C GLY A 77 -13.46 -3.30 -3.98
N TYR A 78 -13.55 -4.56 -3.55
CA TYR A 78 -13.25 -5.69 -4.42
C TYR A 78 -14.15 -5.70 -5.65
N GLN A 79 -15.44 -5.43 -5.45
CA GLN A 79 -16.38 -5.36 -6.57
C GLN A 79 -16.04 -4.22 -7.51
N SER A 80 -15.54 -3.11 -6.98
CA SER A 80 -15.15 -1.95 -7.80
C SER A 80 -13.90 -2.21 -8.63
N ILE A 81 -12.89 -2.90 -8.07
CA ILE A 81 -11.59 -3.12 -8.74
C ILE A 81 -11.58 -4.37 -9.63
N GLU A 82 -12.38 -5.38 -9.30
CA GLU A 82 -12.33 -6.69 -9.95
C GLU A 82 -12.41 -6.62 -11.48
N PRO A 83 -13.28 -5.79 -12.09
CA PRO A 83 -13.38 -5.72 -13.56
C PRO A 83 -12.10 -5.22 -14.25
N PHE A 84 -11.18 -4.59 -13.53
CA PHE A 84 -9.94 -4.03 -14.07
C PHE A 84 -8.74 -4.94 -13.91
N LEU A 85 -8.78 -5.87 -12.95
CA LEU A 85 -7.60 -6.64 -12.52
C LEU A 85 -7.00 -7.49 -13.64
N LYS A 86 -7.81 -7.98 -14.56
CA LYS A 86 -7.34 -8.81 -15.67
C LYS A 86 -6.24 -8.13 -16.48
N ASN A 87 -6.31 -6.81 -16.61
CA ASN A 87 -5.39 -6.02 -17.42
C ASN A 87 -4.26 -5.39 -16.60
N PHE A 88 -4.29 -5.52 -15.27
CA PHE A 88 -3.27 -4.97 -14.38
C PHE A 88 -2.08 -5.94 -14.27
N PRO A 89 -0.83 -5.44 -14.24
CA PRO A 89 0.30 -6.30 -13.92
C PRO A 89 0.13 -6.84 -12.50
N LYS A 90 0.49 -8.10 -12.30
CA LYS A 90 0.54 -8.69 -10.96
C LYS A 90 1.64 -8.01 -10.16
N THR A 91 1.34 -7.70 -8.91
CA THR A 91 2.19 -6.88 -8.06
C THR A 91 2.05 -7.30 -6.60
N LEU A 92 2.90 -6.74 -5.75
CA LEU A 92 2.80 -6.92 -4.30
C LEU A 92 1.44 -6.44 -3.80
N VAL A 93 0.76 -7.29 -3.03
CA VAL A 93 -0.50 -6.95 -2.36
C VAL A 93 -0.37 -7.21 -0.87
N VAL A 94 -0.70 -6.19 -0.08
CA VAL A 94 -0.77 -6.26 1.37
C VAL A 94 -2.24 -6.24 1.78
N LYS A 95 -2.67 -7.23 2.55
CA LYS A 95 -4.02 -7.26 3.11
C LYS A 95 -4.06 -6.38 4.34
N THR A 96 -5.07 -5.51 4.43
CA THR A 96 -5.20 -4.56 5.52
C THR A 96 -5.90 -5.17 6.73
N ALA A 97 -5.80 -4.50 7.88
CA ALA A 97 -6.41 -4.95 9.13
C ALA A 97 -7.93 -5.17 9.01
N ASN A 98 -8.61 -4.44 8.13
CA ASN A 98 -10.06 -4.56 7.93
C ASN A 98 -10.43 -5.30 6.64
N ASN A 99 -9.60 -6.24 6.19
CA ASN A 99 -9.82 -7.07 5.00
C ASN A 99 -9.87 -6.29 3.68
N GLY A 100 -9.29 -5.10 3.65
CA GLY A 100 -9.02 -4.39 2.42
C GLY A 100 -7.69 -4.82 1.80
N TRP A 101 -7.29 -4.17 0.74
CA TRP A 101 -6.06 -4.47 0.02
C TRP A 101 -5.30 -3.19 -0.29
N HIS A 102 -3.97 -3.26 -0.16
CA HIS A 102 -3.05 -2.29 -0.72
C HIS A 102 -2.31 -2.93 -1.89
N MET A 103 -2.51 -2.41 -3.10
CA MET A 103 -1.81 -2.86 -4.30
C MET A 103 -0.73 -1.84 -4.63
N TYR A 104 0.53 -2.27 -4.68
CA TYR A 104 1.69 -1.42 -4.85
C TYR A 104 2.12 -1.39 -6.31
N TYR A 105 2.36 -0.19 -6.86
CA TYR A 105 2.91 -0.04 -8.22
C TYR A 105 3.98 1.04 -8.26
N TYR A 106 5.03 0.81 -9.06
CA TYR A 106 5.90 1.89 -9.49
C TYR A 106 5.19 2.70 -10.57
N VAL A 107 5.32 4.02 -10.52
CA VAL A 107 4.80 4.93 -11.54
C VAL A 107 5.91 5.83 -12.04
N ASP A 108 5.82 6.25 -13.31
CA ASP A 108 6.82 7.08 -13.98
C ASP A 108 6.46 8.57 -13.99
N ARG A 109 5.39 8.94 -13.31
CA ARG A 109 4.88 10.31 -13.25
C ARG A 109 4.25 10.58 -11.88
N PRO A 110 4.14 11.86 -11.47
CA PRO A 110 3.44 12.21 -10.23
C PRO A 110 1.96 11.83 -10.32
N ILE A 111 1.47 11.14 -9.30
CA ILE A 111 0.06 10.80 -9.15
C ILE A 111 -0.42 11.41 -7.83
N SER A 112 -1.47 12.20 -7.88
CA SER A 112 -2.07 12.79 -6.69
C SER A 112 -2.84 11.75 -5.88
N CYS A 113 -2.94 11.96 -4.57
CA CYS A 113 -3.88 11.21 -3.75
C CYS A 113 -5.32 11.52 -4.17
N LYS A 114 -6.17 10.49 -4.20
CA LYS A 114 -7.59 10.63 -4.54
C LYS A 114 -8.41 9.79 -3.57
N VAL A 115 -9.47 10.37 -3.02
CA VAL A 115 -10.41 9.67 -2.15
C VAL A 115 -11.65 9.35 -2.98
N GLY A 116 -12.06 8.07 -2.95
CA GLY A 116 -13.28 7.65 -3.65
C GLY A 116 -13.19 7.77 -5.17
N LEU A 117 -12.03 7.46 -5.75
CA LEU A 117 -11.89 7.43 -7.22
C LEU A 117 -12.93 6.52 -7.86
N TYR A 118 -13.17 5.37 -7.25
CA TYR A 118 -14.33 4.49 -7.45
C TYR A 118 -14.91 4.20 -6.08
N GLU A 119 -16.07 3.54 -6.00
CA GLU A 119 -16.62 3.18 -4.70
C GLU A 119 -15.63 2.35 -3.89
N ALA A 120 -15.28 2.82 -2.71
CA ALA A 120 -14.35 2.19 -1.76
C ALA A 120 -12.92 1.99 -2.34
N ILE A 121 -12.52 2.81 -3.29
CA ILE A 121 -11.17 2.83 -3.85
C ILE A 121 -10.56 4.21 -3.62
N ASP A 122 -9.47 4.25 -2.87
CA ASP A 122 -8.63 5.44 -2.71
C ASP A 122 -7.30 5.24 -3.41
N ILE A 123 -6.69 6.33 -3.82
CA ILE A 123 -5.34 6.35 -4.40
C ILE A 123 -4.44 7.11 -3.45
N ARG A 124 -3.33 6.47 -3.06
CA ARG A 124 -2.26 7.11 -2.30
C ARG A 124 -1.09 7.36 -3.22
N GLY A 125 -0.78 8.62 -3.42
CA GLY A 125 0.29 9.08 -4.30
C GLY A 125 1.11 10.18 -3.63
N GLU A 126 1.34 11.27 -4.33
CA GLU A 126 2.19 12.36 -3.84
C GLU A 126 1.69 12.92 -2.50
N GLY A 127 2.59 13.03 -1.54
CA GLY A 127 2.30 13.61 -0.22
C GLY A 127 1.51 12.72 0.73
N GLY A 128 1.28 11.46 0.40
CA GLY A 128 0.54 10.51 1.21
C GLY A 128 1.41 9.45 1.88
N TYR A 129 0.77 8.54 2.59
CA TYR A 129 1.40 7.33 3.11
C TYR A 129 0.36 6.23 3.31
N VAL A 130 0.84 5.02 3.45
CA VAL A 130 0.04 3.86 3.83
C VAL A 130 0.64 3.18 5.06
N VAL A 131 -0.18 2.41 5.75
CA VAL A 131 0.27 1.52 6.82
C VAL A 131 0.91 0.29 6.16
N GLY A 132 2.15 0.00 6.51
CA GLY A 132 2.90 -1.10 5.91
C GLY A 132 2.60 -2.46 6.51
N ALA A 133 3.07 -3.50 5.83
CA ALA A 133 2.95 -4.88 6.26
C ALA A 133 3.55 -5.09 7.66
N GLU A 134 3.03 -6.03 8.39
CA GLU A 134 3.37 -6.42 9.78
C GLU A 134 2.90 -5.42 10.83
N SER A 135 2.32 -4.28 10.46
CA SER A 135 1.66 -3.37 11.39
C SER A 135 0.41 -4.02 11.98
N VAL A 136 0.10 -3.66 13.22
CA VAL A 136 -1.05 -4.22 13.97
C VAL A 136 -1.90 -3.09 14.51
N ILE A 137 -3.21 -3.17 14.25
CA ILE A 137 -4.20 -2.22 14.76
C ILE A 137 -5.38 -3.03 15.28
N GLU A 138 -5.74 -2.83 16.56
CA GLU A 138 -6.84 -3.57 17.21
C GLU A 138 -6.69 -5.09 17.08
N ASN A 139 -5.47 -5.59 17.30
CA ASN A 139 -5.11 -7.01 17.18
C ASN A 139 -5.25 -7.60 15.77
N LYS A 140 -5.41 -6.75 14.76
CA LYS A 140 -5.49 -7.17 13.35
C LYS A 140 -4.22 -6.75 12.62
N LYS A 141 -3.62 -7.68 11.92
CA LYS A 141 -2.33 -7.48 11.25
C LYS A 141 -2.53 -7.13 9.78
N TYR A 142 -1.74 -6.16 9.31
CA TYR A 142 -1.46 -5.97 7.88
C TYR A 142 -0.43 -7.01 7.47
N PHE A 143 -0.66 -7.73 6.38
CA PHE A 143 0.28 -8.76 5.95
C PHE A 143 0.31 -8.91 4.43
N ILE A 144 1.45 -9.38 3.91
CA ILE A 144 1.59 -9.67 2.49
C ILE A 144 0.69 -10.87 2.16
N SER A 145 -0.32 -10.64 1.32
CA SER A 145 -1.24 -11.68 0.86
C SER A 145 -0.88 -12.24 -0.51
N PHE A 146 -0.18 -11.46 -1.33
CA PHE A 146 0.39 -11.89 -2.60
C PHE A 146 1.82 -11.38 -2.68
N ASP A 147 2.76 -12.31 -2.50
CA ASP A 147 4.19 -12.00 -2.46
C ASP A 147 4.75 -11.99 -3.88
N SER A 148 4.85 -10.82 -4.43
CA SER A 148 5.35 -10.56 -5.78
C SER A 148 6.28 -9.36 -5.74
N PRO A 149 7.24 -9.24 -6.66
CA PRO A 149 7.90 -7.96 -6.86
C PRO A 149 6.89 -6.87 -7.17
N ILE A 150 7.20 -5.65 -6.76
CA ILE A 150 6.37 -4.50 -7.11
C ILE A 150 6.51 -4.26 -8.61
N ALA A 151 5.38 -4.25 -9.31
CA ALA A 151 5.34 -4.07 -10.76
C ALA A 151 5.30 -2.59 -11.13
N HIS A 152 5.79 -2.28 -12.33
CA HIS A 152 5.55 -0.97 -12.95
C HIS A 152 4.12 -0.91 -13.47
N ALA A 153 3.43 0.21 -13.21
CA ALA A 153 2.12 0.46 -13.77
C ALA A 153 2.17 0.41 -15.30
N ASN A 154 1.18 -0.23 -15.89
CA ASN A 154 0.99 -0.26 -17.35
C ASN A 154 -0.11 0.73 -17.76
N ASP A 155 -0.40 0.79 -19.06
CA ASP A 155 -1.44 1.69 -19.58
C ASP A 155 -2.80 1.46 -18.91
N ALA A 156 -3.14 0.20 -18.63
CA ALA A 156 -4.41 -0.13 -17.99
C ALA A 156 -4.50 0.49 -16.58
N VAL A 157 -3.42 0.46 -15.79
CA VAL A 157 -3.38 1.10 -14.48
C VAL A 157 -3.53 2.62 -14.61
N TYR A 158 -2.78 3.26 -15.52
CA TYR A 158 -2.88 4.70 -15.73
C TYR A 158 -4.28 5.13 -16.18
N GLN A 159 -4.89 4.39 -17.10
CA GLN A 159 -6.26 4.65 -17.55
C GLN A 159 -7.27 4.50 -16.41
N PHE A 160 -7.08 3.49 -15.55
CA PHE A 160 -7.89 3.33 -14.34
C PHE A 160 -7.79 4.54 -13.42
N LEU A 161 -6.59 5.07 -13.21
CA LEU A 161 -6.37 6.27 -12.39
C LEU A 161 -7.03 7.51 -12.98
N GLU A 162 -7.14 7.59 -14.28
CA GLU A 162 -7.78 8.69 -15.01
C GLU A 162 -9.28 8.46 -15.28
N LYS A 163 -9.82 7.31 -14.86
CA LYS A 163 -11.18 6.85 -15.17
C LYS A 163 -11.47 6.71 -16.68
N ASN A 164 -10.45 6.49 -17.48
CA ASN A 164 -10.59 6.32 -18.93
C ASN A 164 -10.59 4.86 -19.36
N SER A 165 -10.40 3.91 -18.44
CA SER A 165 -10.42 2.49 -18.75
C SER A 165 -11.84 1.95 -18.78
N LYS A 166 -12.05 0.96 -19.68
CA LYS A 166 -13.31 0.19 -19.69
C LYS A 166 -13.12 -1.06 -18.85
N PRO A 167 -14.00 -1.32 -17.87
CA PRO A 167 -13.91 -2.54 -17.08
C PRO A 167 -14.14 -3.77 -17.96
N THR A 168 -13.40 -4.83 -17.69
CA THR A 168 -13.59 -6.15 -18.31
C THR A 168 -14.17 -7.11 -17.30
N LYS A 169 -14.94 -8.10 -17.77
CA LYS A 169 -15.46 -9.13 -16.88
C LYS A 169 -14.32 -10.05 -16.45
N VAL A 170 -14.20 -10.26 -15.16
CA VAL A 170 -13.32 -11.26 -14.54
C VAL A 170 -14.16 -12.14 -13.61
N ASN A 171 -13.70 -13.36 -13.37
CA ASN A 171 -14.47 -14.29 -12.57
C ASN A 171 -14.39 -14.00 -11.08
N SER A 172 -13.20 -13.66 -10.59
CA SER A 172 -13.00 -13.33 -9.18
C SER A 172 -11.66 -12.66 -8.92
N MET A 173 -11.52 -12.06 -7.75
CA MET A 173 -10.24 -11.58 -7.23
C MET A 173 -9.21 -12.71 -7.12
N MET A 174 -9.67 -13.92 -6.82
CA MET A 174 -8.80 -15.09 -6.67
C MET A 174 -8.14 -15.46 -7.99
N ASP A 175 -8.81 -15.29 -9.11
CA ASP A 175 -8.21 -15.58 -10.44
C ASP A 175 -6.97 -14.71 -10.65
N TYR A 176 -7.01 -13.45 -10.29
CA TYR A 176 -5.86 -12.54 -10.38
C TYR A 176 -4.70 -13.01 -9.51
N ILE A 177 -4.97 -13.43 -8.28
CA ILE A 177 -3.96 -13.84 -7.31
C ILE A 177 -3.37 -15.21 -7.67
N GLN A 178 -4.19 -16.17 -8.09
CA GLN A 178 -3.77 -17.54 -8.38
C GLN A 178 -2.94 -17.67 -9.65
N GLU A 179 -3.19 -16.84 -10.63
CA GLU A 179 -2.40 -16.82 -11.88
C GLU A 179 -0.99 -16.24 -11.71
N GLY A 180 -0.73 -15.64 -10.57
CA GLY A 180 0.59 -15.15 -10.20
C GLY A 180 1.55 -16.26 -9.88
#